data_aa5b697869c26edf116894ef1d3e3609
#
_entry.id   aa5b697869c26edf116894ef1d3e3609
#
_cell.length_a   1.000
_cell.length_b   1.000
_cell.length_c   1.000
_cell.angle_alpha   90.00
_cell.angle_beta   90.00
_cell.angle_gamma   90.00
#
_symmetry.space_group_name_H-M   'P 1'
#
loop_
_entity.id
_entity.type
_entity.pdbx_description
1 polymer ?
#
loop_
_entity_poly.entity_id
_entity_poly.type
_entity_poly.pdbx_seq_one_letter_code
_entity_poly.pdbx_strand_id
1 'polypeptide(L)'
;MCWRVLAGIGNGNTGVMRTMTAEIVKERKYQSRAFLLLPLVFNSGVVIGLALGGCLADPIVNLPWLFGPTGVWNFSADPEGVTWMRAYPFALPTLFNAAVLIVSLFFAVFFLKETMPGKTEHKDYGLLAGEVVKKVCKRIFRKESASGYAAVNDDDQDQDTSNMLEPPTPKTLQHSTQQLTLAGPPKPKLSITSRAIYTREVLVTIVSFGLLPLHNSAFMQVFPVFLSTPFRENPTQSVIKFNGGLGLSSPTIGLFLSAFGIFGILIQLCIYPSLQAWLGTLRSYRVALSVFPIAYILAPYLCLIPSTNVALQSLGIVLILFLQVTARTFGIPSSVILLTNSAPTALALGAVHGVGNMVSSLSRAVGPALGGVIFGLGVDMGVVGTVWWGYLTVISILGLAWSWTLTEGERPTEKGRSIELAVSNERSEEKGDDDEKEELCPK
;
A
#
# COMPACT_ATOMS: atom_id res chain seq x y z
N MET A 1 -8.22 -15.39 17.11
CA MET A 1 -6.81 -15.21 16.64
C MET A 1 -6.46 -16.09 15.44
N CYS A 2 -6.74 -17.39 15.44
CA CYS A 2 -6.36 -18.33 14.36
C CYS A 2 -6.79 -17.89 12.95
N TRP A 3 -8.02 -17.41 12.78
CA TRP A 3 -8.52 -16.94 11.47
C TRP A 3 -7.74 -15.73 10.91
N ARG A 4 -7.26 -14.82 11.77
CA ARG A 4 -6.42 -13.69 11.33
C ARG A 4 -5.04 -14.13 10.88
N VAL A 5 -4.48 -15.17 11.51
CA VAL A 5 -3.20 -15.76 11.10
C VAL A 5 -3.34 -16.43 9.75
N LEU A 6 -4.39 -17.24 9.55
CA LEU A 6 -4.68 -17.88 8.25
C LEU A 6 -4.89 -16.86 7.13
N ALA A 7 -5.67 -15.80 7.40
CA ALA A 7 -5.85 -14.71 6.44
C ALA A 7 -4.53 -13.97 6.12
N GLY A 8 -3.64 -13.84 7.12
CA GLY A 8 -2.30 -13.25 6.94
C GLY A 8 -1.39 -14.09 6.04
N ILE A 9 -1.42 -15.42 6.19
CA ILE A 9 -0.65 -16.35 5.34
C ILE A 9 -1.10 -16.25 3.87
N GLY A 10 -2.42 -16.12 3.63
CA GLY A 10 -2.98 -15.95 2.28
C GLY A 10 -2.79 -14.56 1.66
N ASN A 11 -2.29 -13.56 2.40
CA ASN A 11 -2.23 -12.17 1.95
C ASN A 11 -0.95 -11.83 1.17
N GLY A 12 -0.69 -12.56 0.07
CA GLY A 12 0.40 -12.27 -0.88
C GLY A 12 0.06 -11.24 -1.97
N ASN A 13 -1.18 -10.77 -2.02
CA ASN A 13 -1.74 -9.99 -3.13
C ASN A 13 -0.96 -8.71 -3.47
N THR A 14 -0.41 -8.00 -2.47
CA THR A 14 0.31 -6.74 -2.70
C THR A 14 1.54 -6.91 -3.58
N GLY A 15 2.26 -8.03 -3.44
CA GLY A 15 3.42 -8.37 -4.28
C GLY A 15 2.99 -8.61 -5.72
N VAL A 16 1.97 -9.45 -5.89
CA VAL A 16 1.40 -9.81 -7.22
C VAL A 16 0.90 -8.57 -7.95
N MET A 17 0.14 -7.69 -7.28
CA MET A 17 -0.36 -6.45 -7.89
C MET A 17 0.77 -5.53 -8.38
N ARG A 18 1.86 -5.41 -7.62
CA ARG A 18 3.04 -4.63 -8.03
C ARG A 18 3.72 -5.24 -9.25
N THR A 19 3.88 -6.55 -9.28
CA THR A 19 4.47 -7.26 -10.41
C THR A 19 3.62 -7.09 -11.66
N MET A 20 2.31 -7.32 -11.58
CA MET A 20 1.38 -7.11 -12.69
C MET A 20 1.40 -5.67 -13.20
N THR A 21 1.43 -4.68 -12.30
CA THR A 21 1.53 -3.26 -12.68
C THR A 21 2.82 -2.99 -13.47
N ALA A 22 3.94 -3.60 -13.06
CA ALA A 22 5.22 -3.48 -13.75
C ALA A 22 5.21 -4.16 -15.13
N GLU A 23 4.51 -5.29 -15.27
CA GLU A 23 4.39 -6.04 -16.53
C GLU A 23 3.47 -5.36 -17.54
N ILE A 24 2.37 -4.76 -17.08
CA ILE A 24 1.40 -4.03 -17.93
C ILE A 24 2.03 -2.74 -18.46
N VAL A 25 2.76 -1.99 -17.62
CA VAL A 25 3.31 -0.70 -17.97
C VAL A 25 4.79 -0.84 -18.38
N LYS A 26 5.02 -1.14 -19.66
CA LYS A 26 6.37 -1.33 -20.20
C LYS A 26 7.17 -0.03 -20.35
N GLU A 27 6.50 1.10 -20.58
CA GLU A 27 7.16 2.39 -20.76
C GLU A 27 7.55 3.01 -19.41
N ARG A 28 8.85 3.25 -19.21
CA ARG A 28 9.42 3.86 -17.99
C ARG A 28 8.77 5.19 -17.60
N LYS A 29 8.37 5.98 -18.57
CA LYS A 29 7.71 7.28 -18.36
C LYS A 29 6.41 7.17 -17.57
N TYR A 30 5.65 6.08 -17.76
CA TYR A 30 4.36 5.87 -17.11
C TYR A 30 4.44 4.97 -15.88
N GLN A 31 5.54 4.24 -15.67
CA GLN A 31 5.69 3.34 -14.53
C GLN A 31 5.56 4.07 -13.19
N SER A 32 6.21 5.23 -13.03
CA SER A 32 6.12 6.01 -11.78
C SER A 32 4.67 6.44 -11.48
N ARG A 33 3.92 6.83 -12.51
CA ARG A 33 2.50 7.20 -12.36
C ARG A 33 1.63 5.99 -12.05
N ALA A 34 1.89 4.84 -12.67
CA ALA A 34 1.15 3.61 -12.41
C ALA A 34 1.36 3.12 -10.96
N PHE A 35 2.58 3.18 -10.45
CA PHE A 35 2.86 2.81 -9.05
C PHE A 35 2.24 3.78 -8.03
N LEU A 36 1.97 5.04 -8.40
CA LEU A 36 1.23 5.98 -7.54
C LEU A 36 -0.25 5.59 -7.38
N LEU A 37 -0.83 4.85 -8.33
CA LEU A 37 -2.23 4.40 -8.23
C LEU A 37 -2.44 3.42 -7.07
N LEU A 38 -1.47 2.57 -6.74
CA LEU A 38 -1.60 1.59 -5.66
C LEU A 38 -1.81 2.25 -4.28
N PRO A 39 -0.98 3.20 -3.83
CA PRO A 39 -1.24 3.94 -2.60
C PRO A 39 -2.53 4.76 -2.65
N LEU A 40 -2.88 5.32 -3.82
CA LEU A 40 -4.11 6.10 -3.98
C LEU A 40 -5.35 5.23 -3.75
N VAL A 41 -5.43 4.07 -4.40
CA VAL A 41 -6.52 3.10 -4.22
C VAL A 41 -6.57 2.60 -2.77
N PHE A 42 -5.41 2.32 -2.16
CA PHE A 42 -5.34 1.93 -0.76
C PHE A 42 -5.91 3.02 0.17
N ASN A 43 -5.49 4.27 0.01
CA ASN A 43 -5.99 5.39 0.82
C ASN A 43 -7.48 5.63 0.59
N SER A 44 -7.96 5.55 -0.66
CA SER A 44 -9.40 5.64 -0.97
C SER A 44 -10.20 4.53 -0.29
N GLY A 45 -9.67 3.29 -0.29
CA GLY A 45 -10.27 2.17 0.43
C GLY A 45 -10.32 2.39 1.94
N VAL A 46 -9.28 3.01 2.52
CA VAL A 46 -9.27 3.39 3.94
C VAL A 46 -10.36 4.43 4.24
N VAL A 47 -10.49 5.48 3.42
CA VAL A 47 -11.53 6.51 3.60
C VAL A 47 -12.93 5.90 3.61
N ILE A 48 -13.24 5.14 2.54
CA ILE A 48 -14.56 4.54 2.37
C ILE A 48 -14.82 3.47 3.44
N GLY A 49 -13.82 2.61 3.70
CA GLY A 49 -13.95 1.51 4.64
C GLY A 49 -14.14 1.96 6.09
N LEU A 50 -13.43 3.02 6.52
CA LEU A 50 -13.58 3.56 7.87
C LEU A 50 -14.91 4.30 8.06
N ALA A 51 -15.34 5.07 7.04
CA ALA A 51 -16.65 5.73 7.07
C ALA A 51 -17.79 4.71 7.16
N LEU A 52 -17.79 3.74 6.23
CA LEU A 52 -18.81 2.68 6.22
C LEU A 52 -18.74 1.81 7.47
N GLY A 53 -17.53 1.45 7.93
CA GLY A 53 -17.35 0.65 9.13
C GLY A 53 -17.91 1.32 10.38
N GLY A 54 -17.72 2.65 10.52
CA GLY A 54 -18.29 3.43 11.59
C GLY A 54 -19.81 3.51 11.54
N CYS A 55 -20.38 3.76 10.35
CA CYS A 55 -21.82 3.85 10.16
C CYS A 55 -22.54 2.49 10.32
N LEU A 56 -21.92 1.40 9.87
CA LEU A 56 -22.52 0.06 9.91
C LEU A 56 -22.33 -0.63 11.28
N ALA A 57 -21.43 -0.11 12.14
CA ALA A 57 -21.28 -0.61 13.51
C ALA A 57 -22.54 -0.28 14.31
N ASP A 58 -23.00 -1.21 15.15
CA ASP A 58 -24.21 -1.10 15.94
C ASP A 58 -25.41 -0.58 15.14
N PRO A 59 -25.94 -1.35 14.19
CA PRO A 59 -26.89 -0.86 13.18
C PRO A 59 -28.24 -0.45 13.74
N ILE A 60 -28.61 -0.93 14.94
CA ILE A 60 -29.87 -0.50 15.60
C ILE A 60 -29.76 0.96 16.04
N VAL A 61 -28.59 1.36 16.56
CA VAL A 61 -28.35 2.72 17.06
C VAL A 61 -27.99 3.67 15.90
N ASN A 62 -27.15 3.23 14.97
CA ASN A 62 -26.63 4.11 13.92
C ASN A 62 -27.51 4.17 12.66
N LEU A 63 -28.35 3.15 12.42
CA LEU A 63 -29.27 3.06 11.28
C LEU A 63 -30.68 2.68 11.75
N PRO A 64 -31.33 3.48 12.65
CA PRO A 64 -32.60 3.14 13.25
C PRO A 64 -33.75 3.02 12.23
N TRP A 65 -33.67 3.72 11.11
CA TRP A 65 -34.64 3.65 10.03
C TRP A 65 -34.63 2.31 9.26
N LEU A 66 -33.51 1.55 9.33
CA LEU A 66 -33.41 0.22 8.73
C LEU A 66 -33.64 -0.91 9.75
N PHE A 67 -33.01 -0.84 10.92
CA PHE A 67 -32.89 -1.96 11.87
C PHE A 67 -33.50 -1.64 13.24
N GLY A 68 -33.94 -0.40 13.48
CA GLY A 68 -34.59 0.01 14.73
C GLY A 68 -35.99 -0.57 14.91
N PRO A 69 -36.72 -0.16 15.98
CA PRO A 69 -38.07 -0.66 16.29
C PRO A 69 -39.05 -0.50 15.15
N THR A 70 -38.98 0.64 14.43
CA THR A 70 -39.80 0.97 13.25
C THR A 70 -39.05 0.76 11.93
N GLY A 71 -37.90 0.08 11.96
CA GLY A 71 -37.05 -0.09 10.79
C GLY A 71 -37.64 -1.00 9.74
N VAL A 72 -37.35 -0.73 8.46
CA VAL A 72 -37.86 -1.48 7.30
C VAL A 72 -37.51 -2.97 7.34
N TRP A 73 -36.39 -3.34 7.96
CA TRP A 73 -35.91 -4.73 8.05
C TRP A 73 -36.27 -5.42 9.38
N ASN A 74 -37.06 -4.76 10.23
CA ASN A 74 -37.59 -5.35 11.46
C ASN A 74 -38.88 -6.18 11.13
N PHE A 75 -38.73 -7.28 10.46
CA PHE A 75 -39.84 -8.15 10.07
C PHE A 75 -40.55 -8.80 11.27
N SER A 76 -39.88 -8.89 12.44
CA SER A 76 -40.43 -9.47 13.67
C SER A 76 -41.24 -8.46 14.50
N ALA A 77 -41.30 -7.19 14.10
CA ALA A 77 -41.91 -6.09 14.86
C ALA A 77 -41.47 -6.04 16.34
N ASP A 78 -40.22 -6.42 16.63
CA ASP A 78 -39.67 -6.39 17.98
C ASP A 78 -39.50 -4.93 18.41
N PRO A 79 -40.01 -4.52 19.60
CA PRO A 79 -39.91 -3.14 20.09
C PRO A 79 -38.48 -2.67 20.36
N GLU A 80 -37.52 -3.58 20.45
CA GLU A 80 -36.10 -3.28 20.63
C GLU A 80 -35.27 -3.37 19.31
N GLY A 81 -35.94 -3.52 18.14
CA GLY A 81 -35.29 -3.65 16.85
C GLY A 81 -34.92 -5.09 16.46
N VAL A 82 -34.15 -5.25 15.41
CA VAL A 82 -33.83 -6.57 14.86
C VAL A 82 -32.98 -7.41 15.85
N THR A 83 -33.55 -8.50 16.39
CA THR A 83 -32.94 -9.34 17.43
C THR A 83 -31.54 -9.86 17.07
N TRP A 84 -31.32 -10.26 15.81
CA TRP A 84 -30.03 -10.74 15.35
C TRP A 84 -28.95 -9.65 15.38
N MET A 85 -29.29 -8.39 15.00
CA MET A 85 -28.37 -7.27 15.04
C MET A 85 -28.03 -6.84 16.47
N ARG A 86 -28.98 -7.03 17.42
CA ARG A 86 -28.71 -6.81 18.84
C ARG A 86 -27.73 -7.83 19.42
N ALA A 87 -27.89 -9.11 19.02
CA ALA A 87 -26.95 -10.16 19.44
C ALA A 87 -25.55 -9.99 18.85
N TYR A 88 -25.44 -9.43 17.64
CA TYR A 88 -24.18 -9.28 16.90
C TYR A 88 -24.02 -7.86 16.32
N PRO A 89 -23.77 -6.84 17.12
CA PRO A 89 -23.76 -5.42 16.70
C PRO A 89 -22.67 -5.11 15.65
N PHE A 90 -21.61 -5.92 15.57
CA PHE A 90 -20.52 -5.77 14.61
C PHE A 90 -20.58 -6.75 13.42
N ALA A 91 -21.67 -7.47 13.26
CA ALA A 91 -21.82 -8.42 12.15
C ALA A 91 -22.00 -7.72 10.81
N LEU A 92 -22.76 -6.62 10.75
CA LEU A 92 -23.07 -5.92 9.51
C LEU A 92 -21.82 -5.40 8.78
N PRO A 93 -20.86 -4.70 9.41
CA PRO A 93 -19.63 -4.28 8.73
C PRO A 93 -18.79 -5.48 8.25
N THR A 94 -18.76 -6.59 8.98
CA THR A 94 -18.01 -7.78 8.56
C THR A 94 -18.65 -8.49 7.37
N LEU A 95 -19.97 -8.58 7.34
CA LEU A 95 -20.72 -9.14 6.20
C LEU A 95 -20.58 -8.26 4.95
N PHE A 96 -20.66 -6.93 5.12
CA PHE A 96 -20.44 -5.99 4.02
C PHE A 96 -19.04 -6.16 3.43
N ASN A 97 -18.01 -6.24 4.28
CA ASN A 97 -16.64 -6.47 3.83
C ASN A 97 -16.50 -7.82 3.12
N ALA A 98 -17.12 -8.88 3.63
CA ALA A 98 -17.14 -10.21 2.98
C ALA A 98 -17.79 -10.14 1.59
N ALA A 99 -18.90 -9.42 1.45
CA ALA A 99 -19.58 -9.23 0.17
C ALA A 99 -18.67 -8.49 -0.84
N VAL A 100 -18.01 -7.42 -0.43
CA VAL A 100 -17.05 -6.69 -1.28
C VAL A 100 -15.89 -7.58 -1.71
N LEU A 101 -15.37 -8.43 -0.81
CA LEU A 101 -14.31 -9.38 -1.14
C LEU A 101 -14.77 -10.45 -2.15
N ILE A 102 -16.00 -10.97 -2.00
CA ILE A 102 -16.59 -11.93 -2.95
C ILE A 102 -16.73 -11.29 -4.33
N VAL A 103 -17.23 -10.05 -4.41
CA VAL A 103 -17.33 -9.30 -5.67
C VAL A 103 -15.95 -9.05 -6.27
N SER A 104 -14.96 -8.68 -5.47
CA SER A 104 -13.58 -8.49 -5.92
C SER A 104 -12.98 -9.79 -6.45
N LEU A 105 -13.20 -10.91 -5.77
CA LEU A 105 -12.77 -12.23 -6.22
C LEU A 105 -13.43 -12.62 -7.54
N PHE A 106 -14.74 -12.36 -7.68
CA PHE A 106 -15.46 -12.57 -8.92
C PHE A 106 -14.81 -11.81 -10.09
N PHE A 107 -14.53 -10.52 -9.91
CA PHE A 107 -13.84 -9.73 -10.93
C PHE A 107 -12.43 -10.24 -11.23
N ALA A 108 -11.68 -10.66 -10.22
CA ALA A 108 -10.34 -11.21 -10.41
C ALA A 108 -10.37 -12.52 -11.22
N VAL A 109 -11.27 -13.44 -10.90
CA VAL A 109 -11.36 -14.74 -11.58
C VAL A 109 -11.87 -14.62 -13.02
N PHE A 110 -12.86 -13.76 -13.26
CA PHE A 110 -13.55 -13.73 -14.56
C PHE A 110 -13.03 -12.66 -15.54
N PHE A 111 -12.28 -11.65 -15.07
CA PHE A 111 -11.88 -10.52 -15.90
C PHE A 111 -10.38 -10.21 -15.89
N LEU A 112 -9.62 -10.73 -14.93
CA LEU A 112 -8.18 -10.48 -14.86
C LEU A 112 -7.44 -11.41 -15.84
N LYS A 113 -6.67 -10.82 -16.76
CA LYS A 113 -5.85 -11.54 -17.74
C LYS A 113 -4.46 -11.82 -17.17
N GLU A 114 -3.89 -13.00 -17.53
CA GLU A 114 -2.49 -13.30 -17.24
C GLU A 114 -1.56 -12.30 -17.96
N THR A 115 -0.63 -11.70 -17.23
CA THR A 115 0.30 -10.69 -17.77
C THR A 115 1.70 -11.24 -17.99
N MET A 116 2.00 -12.45 -17.49
CA MET A 116 3.34 -13.03 -17.54
C MET A 116 3.71 -13.45 -18.97
N PRO A 117 4.81 -12.90 -19.54
CA PRO A 117 5.29 -13.30 -20.85
C PRO A 117 5.61 -14.82 -20.89
N GLY A 118 5.05 -15.54 -21.86
CA GLY A 118 5.23 -16.98 -22.03
C GLY A 118 4.18 -17.87 -21.39
N LYS A 119 3.23 -17.33 -20.61
CA LYS A 119 2.06 -18.08 -20.11
C LYS A 119 0.72 -17.66 -20.73
N THR A 120 0.73 -16.67 -21.61
CA THR A 120 -0.45 -16.15 -22.30
C THR A 120 -1.16 -17.18 -23.20
N GLU A 121 -0.49 -18.29 -23.57
CA GLU A 121 -1.06 -19.35 -24.39
C GLU A 121 -1.85 -20.42 -23.59
N HIS A 122 -1.77 -20.41 -22.26
CA HIS A 122 -2.55 -21.33 -21.45
C HIS A 122 -4.04 -20.95 -21.47
N LYS A 123 -4.89 -21.95 -21.74
CA LYS A 123 -6.35 -21.78 -21.67
C LYS A 123 -6.76 -21.42 -20.24
N ASP A 124 -7.17 -20.17 -20.06
CA ASP A 124 -7.72 -19.71 -18.79
C ASP A 124 -9.23 -19.94 -18.76
N TYR A 125 -9.64 -20.95 -18.00
CA TYR A 125 -11.06 -21.30 -17.84
C TYR A 125 -11.87 -20.20 -17.16
N GLY A 126 -11.23 -19.37 -16.32
CA GLY A 126 -11.86 -18.22 -15.68
C GLY A 126 -12.28 -17.17 -16.70
N LEU A 127 -11.37 -16.81 -17.62
CA LEU A 127 -11.65 -15.86 -18.70
C LEU A 127 -12.70 -16.39 -19.68
N LEU A 128 -12.68 -17.68 -20.02
CA LEU A 128 -13.71 -18.29 -20.87
C LEU A 128 -15.10 -18.19 -20.22
N ALA A 129 -15.21 -18.47 -18.92
CA ALA A 129 -16.44 -18.27 -18.18
C ALA A 129 -16.83 -16.79 -18.10
N GLY A 130 -15.85 -15.88 -17.96
CA GLY A 130 -16.04 -14.43 -17.97
C GLY A 130 -16.61 -13.91 -19.30
N GLU A 131 -16.22 -14.48 -20.43
CA GLU A 131 -16.82 -14.15 -21.73
C GLU A 131 -18.29 -14.58 -21.82
N VAL A 132 -18.63 -15.74 -21.26
CA VAL A 132 -20.03 -16.19 -21.16
C VAL A 132 -20.83 -15.22 -20.30
N VAL A 133 -20.28 -14.80 -19.14
CA VAL A 133 -20.93 -13.82 -18.26
C VAL A 133 -21.13 -12.48 -18.99
N LYS A 134 -20.12 -11.99 -19.72
CA LYS A 134 -20.26 -10.78 -20.55
C LYS A 134 -21.37 -10.91 -21.60
N LYS A 135 -21.45 -12.05 -22.28
CA LYS A 135 -22.50 -12.31 -23.28
C LYS A 135 -23.89 -12.33 -22.64
N VAL A 136 -24.01 -12.95 -21.46
CA VAL A 136 -25.29 -12.99 -20.71
C VAL A 136 -25.69 -11.60 -20.22
N CYS A 137 -24.77 -10.85 -19.60
CA CYS A 137 -25.02 -9.48 -19.19
C CYS A 137 -25.42 -8.59 -20.37
N LYS A 138 -24.69 -8.68 -21.49
CA LYS A 138 -24.99 -7.93 -22.71
C LYS A 138 -26.39 -8.30 -23.27
N ARG A 139 -26.82 -9.54 -23.12
CA ARG A 139 -28.15 -10.01 -23.53
C ARG A 139 -29.25 -9.48 -22.61
N ILE A 140 -29.00 -9.42 -21.30
CA ILE A 140 -29.94 -8.87 -20.30
C ILE A 140 -30.11 -7.36 -20.48
N PHE A 141 -29.00 -6.61 -20.55
CA PHE A 141 -29.04 -5.16 -20.73
C PHE A 141 -29.47 -4.71 -22.14
N ARG A 142 -29.31 -5.56 -23.17
CA ARG A 142 -29.78 -5.25 -24.52
C ARG A 142 -31.29 -5.42 -24.68
N LYS A 143 -31.97 -6.08 -23.75
CA LYS A 143 -33.43 -6.27 -23.77
C LYS A 143 -34.20 -5.00 -23.37
N GLU A 144 -33.56 -4.03 -22.74
CA GLU A 144 -34.17 -2.75 -22.37
C GLU A 144 -33.98 -1.62 -23.40
N SER A 145 -33.14 -1.79 -24.41
CA SER A 145 -32.82 -0.74 -25.41
C SER A 145 -33.38 -1.08 -26.81
N ALA A 146 -34.46 -1.81 -26.91
CA ALA A 146 -35.15 -2.07 -28.17
C ALA A 146 -36.27 -1.08 -28.41
N SER A 147 -35.93 0.24 -28.45
CA SER A 147 -36.77 1.28 -29.02
C SER A 147 -35.89 2.26 -29.78
N GLY A 148 -35.91 2.09 -31.10
CA GLY A 148 -35.60 3.12 -32.08
C GLY A 148 -34.13 3.44 -32.32
N TYR A 149 -33.55 2.81 -33.29
CA TYR A 149 -32.82 3.32 -34.44
C TYR A 149 -32.14 2.13 -35.11
N ALA A 150 -32.53 1.85 -36.35
CA ALA A 150 -31.89 0.87 -37.21
C ALA A 150 -30.46 1.37 -37.51
N ALA A 151 -29.45 0.65 -37.03
CA ALA A 151 -28.07 0.83 -37.47
C ALA A 151 -27.96 0.24 -38.87
N VAL A 152 -27.63 1.09 -39.81
CA VAL A 152 -27.20 0.74 -41.16
C VAL A 152 -25.95 -0.17 -41.02
N ASN A 153 -26.03 -1.36 -41.62
CA ASN A 153 -24.89 -2.23 -41.78
C ASN A 153 -23.93 -1.63 -42.79
N ASP A 154 -22.81 -1.06 -42.36
CA ASP A 154 -21.61 -0.84 -43.16
C ASP A 154 -20.70 -2.06 -43.10
N ASP A 155 -21.15 -3.15 -43.65
CA ASP A 155 -20.35 -4.35 -43.97
C ASP A 155 -20.56 -4.67 -45.45
N ASP A 156 -20.02 -3.85 -46.34
CA ASP A 156 -19.77 -4.18 -47.76
C ASP A 156 -19.17 -2.93 -48.42
N GLN A 157 -17.86 -2.74 -48.31
CA GLN A 157 -17.01 -2.06 -49.30
C GLN A 157 -15.62 -1.79 -48.72
N ASP A 158 -14.75 -2.78 -48.80
CA ASP A 158 -13.30 -2.59 -48.93
C ASP A 158 -12.63 -3.84 -49.51
N GLN A 159 -13.10 -4.23 -50.68
CA GLN A 159 -12.31 -5.03 -51.65
C GLN A 159 -12.38 -4.29 -52.99
N ASP A 160 -11.22 -3.93 -53.46
CA ASP A 160 -10.89 -3.27 -54.74
C ASP A 160 -10.57 -1.77 -54.66
N THR A 161 -9.38 -1.45 -54.17
CA THR A 161 -8.52 -0.40 -54.76
C THR A 161 -7.17 -0.30 -54.05
N SER A 162 -6.30 -1.30 -54.22
CA SER A 162 -4.87 -1.14 -53.94
C SER A 162 -3.99 -1.95 -54.88
N ASN A 163 -4.25 -1.79 -56.19
CA ASN A 163 -3.35 -2.22 -57.23
C ASN A 163 -3.11 -1.02 -58.15
N MET A 164 -2.21 -0.14 -57.78
CA MET A 164 -1.43 0.67 -58.71
C MET A 164 -0.35 1.46 -57.97
N LEU A 165 0.92 1.24 -58.41
CA LEU A 165 2.08 2.06 -58.13
C LEU A 165 2.94 1.72 -56.91
N GLU A 166 3.67 0.60 -56.99
CA GLU A 166 5.02 0.52 -56.42
C GLU A 166 6.04 0.24 -57.53
N PRO A 167 7.17 0.97 -57.58
CA PRO A 167 8.27 0.69 -58.51
C PRO A 167 9.07 -0.55 -58.03
N PRO A 168 9.68 -1.34 -58.94
CA PRO A 168 10.34 -2.58 -58.56
C PRO A 168 11.67 -2.33 -57.84
N THR A 169 11.75 -2.73 -56.61
CA THR A 169 13.00 -2.85 -55.87
C THR A 169 13.69 -4.19 -56.14
N PRO A 170 15.04 -4.22 -56.23
CA PRO A 170 15.79 -5.41 -56.65
C PRO A 170 15.73 -6.51 -55.60
N LYS A 171 15.50 -7.74 -56.01
CA LYS A 171 15.58 -8.95 -55.23
C LYS A 171 16.99 -9.11 -54.63
N THR A 172 17.15 -8.77 -53.38
CA THR A 172 18.32 -9.13 -52.59
C THR A 172 18.10 -10.53 -51.99
N LEU A 173 19.02 -11.41 -52.26
CA LEU A 173 19.06 -12.81 -51.76
C LEU A 173 18.78 -12.86 -50.25
N GLN A 174 17.71 -13.52 -49.87
CA GLN A 174 17.53 -13.96 -48.51
C GLN A 174 18.51 -15.08 -48.19
N HIS A 175 19.64 -14.73 -47.62
CA HIS A 175 20.50 -15.66 -46.92
C HIS A 175 19.76 -16.02 -45.63
N SER A 176 19.42 -17.30 -45.52
CA SER A 176 18.94 -17.96 -44.31
C SER A 176 19.98 -17.78 -43.21
N THR A 177 19.87 -16.70 -42.44
CA THR A 177 20.59 -16.58 -41.20
C THR A 177 19.83 -17.38 -40.16
N GLN A 178 20.19 -18.67 -40.02
CA GLN A 178 19.94 -19.41 -38.82
C GLN A 178 20.43 -18.56 -37.66
N GLN A 179 19.51 -17.94 -36.93
CA GLN A 179 19.82 -17.42 -35.60
C GLN A 179 20.22 -18.61 -34.74
N LEU A 180 21.55 -18.88 -34.69
CA LEU A 180 22.13 -19.55 -33.54
C LEU A 180 21.75 -18.70 -32.34
N THR A 181 20.74 -19.13 -31.59
CA THR A 181 20.54 -18.73 -30.23
C THR A 181 21.75 -19.17 -29.44
N LEU A 182 22.78 -18.34 -29.41
CA LEU A 182 23.80 -18.38 -28.37
C LEU A 182 23.04 -18.21 -27.05
N ALA A 183 22.73 -19.34 -26.44
CA ALA A 183 22.32 -19.37 -25.05
C ALA A 183 23.46 -18.71 -24.27
N GLY A 184 23.26 -17.43 -23.94
CA GLY A 184 24.18 -16.72 -23.07
C GLY A 184 24.35 -17.55 -21.78
N PRO A 185 25.49 -17.46 -21.11
CA PRO A 185 25.75 -18.22 -19.90
C PRO A 185 24.59 -18.06 -18.94
N PRO A 186 24.12 -19.11 -18.27
CA PRO A 186 22.96 -19.08 -17.39
C PRO A 186 23.20 -17.98 -16.35
N LYS A 187 22.31 -16.97 -16.34
CA LYS A 187 22.38 -15.87 -15.39
C LYS A 187 22.45 -16.49 -13.98
N PRO A 188 23.46 -16.16 -13.16
CA PRO A 188 23.62 -16.75 -11.86
C PRO A 188 22.36 -16.55 -11.04
N LYS A 189 21.69 -17.63 -10.65
CA LYS A 189 20.56 -17.60 -9.74
C LYS A 189 21.13 -17.27 -8.37
N LEU A 190 21.05 -15.99 -7.97
CA LEU A 190 21.41 -15.60 -6.61
C LEU A 190 20.41 -16.25 -5.65
N SER A 191 20.88 -17.16 -4.81
CA SER A 191 20.06 -17.74 -3.75
C SER A 191 19.66 -16.63 -2.75
N ILE A 192 18.41 -16.64 -2.30
CA ILE A 192 17.90 -15.71 -1.27
C ILE A 192 18.77 -15.72 -0.01
N THR A 193 19.49 -16.81 0.25
CA THR A 193 20.37 -17.03 1.40
C THR A 193 21.80 -16.55 1.18
N SER A 194 22.13 -15.96 0.02
CA SER A 194 23.49 -15.51 -0.27
C SER A 194 23.92 -14.37 0.65
N ARG A 195 25.00 -14.57 1.40
CA ARG A 195 25.57 -13.57 2.32
C ARG A 195 25.95 -12.26 1.63
N ALA A 196 26.22 -12.32 0.32
CA ALA A 196 26.52 -11.16 -0.52
C ALA A 196 25.35 -10.18 -0.69
N ILE A 197 24.08 -10.63 -0.48
CA ILE A 197 22.89 -9.79 -0.57
C ILE A 197 22.72 -8.94 0.70
N TYR A 198 23.05 -9.52 1.88
CA TYR A 198 22.78 -8.90 3.18
C TYR A 198 23.98 -8.08 3.65
N THR A 199 24.27 -7.02 2.93
CA THR A 199 25.26 -6.01 3.34
C THR A 199 24.78 -5.28 4.61
N ARG A 200 25.69 -4.59 5.31
CA ARG A 200 25.36 -3.77 6.46
C ARG A 200 24.27 -2.74 6.12
N GLU A 201 24.35 -2.10 4.95
CA GLU A 201 23.36 -1.13 4.48
C GLU A 201 21.97 -1.75 4.33
N VAL A 202 21.88 -2.94 3.71
CA VAL A 202 20.60 -3.66 3.56
C VAL A 202 19.99 -4.00 4.91
N LEU A 203 20.79 -4.53 5.84
CA LEU A 203 20.29 -4.90 7.18
C LEU A 203 19.80 -3.69 7.97
N VAL A 204 20.57 -2.60 7.98
CA VAL A 204 20.18 -1.35 8.66
C VAL A 204 18.89 -0.79 8.07
N THR A 205 18.73 -0.85 6.74
CA THR A 205 17.53 -0.38 6.05
C THR A 205 16.32 -1.29 6.33
N ILE A 206 16.50 -2.61 6.38
CA ILE A 206 15.44 -3.57 6.74
C ILE A 206 14.94 -3.31 8.16
N VAL A 207 15.84 -3.07 9.12
CA VAL A 207 15.44 -2.72 10.50
C VAL A 207 14.61 -1.44 10.53
N SER A 208 15.05 -0.39 9.84
CA SER A 208 14.32 0.87 9.72
C SER A 208 12.94 0.67 9.06
N PHE A 209 12.90 -0.18 8.00
CA PHE A 209 11.67 -0.55 7.29
C PHE A 209 10.70 -1.35 8.17
N GLY A 210 11.17 -2.03 9.21
CA GLY A 210 10.36 -2.71 10.23
C GLY A 210 9.89 -1.79 11.36
N LEU A 211 10.75 -0.87 11.83
CA LEU A 211 10.42 0.03 12.94
C LEU A 211 9.27 0.97 12.63
N LEU A 212 9.21 1.52 11.42
CA LEU A 212 8.13 2.42 11.01
C LEU A 212 6.73 1.77 11.10
N PRO A 213 6.46 0.60 10.50
CA PRO A 213 5.16 -0.02 10.61
C PRO A 213 4.86 -0.53 12.04
N LEU A 214 5.86 -0.79 12.87
CA LEU A 214 5.68 -1.25 14.25
C LEU A 214 4.84 -0.26 15.07
N HIS A 215 5.27 1.01 15.15
CA HIS A 215 4.53 2.03 15.88
C HIS A 215 3.34 2.59 15.10
N ASN A 216 3.46 2.73 13.77
CA ASN A 216 2.37 3.30 12.95
C ASN A 216 1.13 2.38 12.93
N SER A 217 1.30 1.05 12.82
CA SER A 217 0.17 0.11 12.88
C SER A 217 -0.46 0.02 14.27
N ALA A 218 0.35 0.14 15.33
CA ALA A 218 -0.15 0.21 16.70
C ALA A 218 -1.02 1.47 16.91
N PHE A 219 -0.56 2.63 16.45
CA PHE A 219 -1.36 3.86 16.48
C PHE A 219 -2.71 3.67 15.78
N MET A 220 -2.72 3.16 14.56
CA MET A 220 -3.94 2.99 13.77
C MET A 220 -4.98 2.07 14.43
N GLN A 221 -4.56 1.17 15.32
CA GLN A 221 -5.47 0.29 16.05
C GLN A 221 -5.84 0.85 17.43
N VAL A 222 -4.90 1.45 18.14
CA VAL A 222 -5.11 1.97 19.48
C VAL A 222 -5.88 3.29 19.48
N PHE A 223 -5.63 4.17 18.51
CA PHE A 223 -6.25 5.49 18.47
C PHE A 223 -7.78 5.45 18.39
N PRO A 224 -8.43 4.64 17.52
CA PRO A 224 -9.89 4.50 17.52
C PRO A 224 -10.44 3.96 18.84
N VAL A 225 -9.72 3.01 19.48
CA VAL A 225 -10.11 2.46 20.78
C VAL A 225 -10.02 3.54 21.86
N PHE A 226 -8.97 4.33 21.85
CA PHE A 226 -8.81 5.48 22.75
C PHE A 226 -9.93 6.51 22.56
N LEU A 227 -10.31 6.82 21.32
CA LEU A 227 -11.43 7.74 21.06
C LEU A 227 -12.77 7.21 21.58
N SER A 228 -13.00 5.88 21.54
CA SER A 228 -14.23 5.24 21.99
C SER A 228 -14.27 4.97 23.50
N THR A 229 -13.10 4.89 24.16
CA THR A 229 -13.03 4.61 25.61
C THR A 229 -13.67 5.75 26.39
N PRO A 230 -14.60 5.47 27.34
CA PRO A 230 -15.21 6.51 28.15
C PRO A 230 -14.17 7.23 29.04
N PHE A 231 -14.40 8.51 29.26
CA PHE A 231 -13.61 9.28 30.24
C PHE A 231 -13.86 8.73 31.64
N ARG A 232 -12.79 8.59 32.44
CA ARG A 232 -12.85 8.20 33.83
C ARG A 232 -12.15 9.26 34.67
N GLU A 233 -12.86 9.83 35.62
CA GLU A 233 -12.26 10.73 36.60
C GLU A 233 -11.30 9.98 37.50
N ASN A 234 -10.12 10.50 37.66
CA ASN A 234 -9.11 9.97 38.57
C ASN A 234 -9.02 10.90 39.80
N PRO A 235 -9.17 10.42 41.02
CA PRO A 235 -9.12 11.27 42.23
C PRO A 235 -7.77 11.94 42.44
N THR A 236 -6.70 11.45 41.78
CA THR A 236 -5.35 12.03 41.79
C THR A 236 -4.95 12.53 40.40
N GLN A 237 -5.85 13.26 39.74
CA GLN A 237 -5.60 13.78 38.41
C GLN A 237 -4.40 14.75 38.41
N SER A 238 -3.37 14.45 37.59
CA SER A 238 -2.21 15.29 37.34
C SER A 238 -1.91 15.32 35.85
N VAL A 239 -0.98 16.17 35.43
CA VAL A 239 -0.57 16.32 34.03
C VAL A 239 -0.09 14.99 33.38
N ILE A 240 0.31 14.00 34.19
CA ILE A 240 0.81 12.71 33.74
C ILE A 240 -0.17 11.58 34.10
N LYS A 241 -0.88 11.69 35.24
CA LYS A 241 -1.80 10.67 35.73
C LYS A 241 -3.23 11.08 35.42
N PHE A 242 -3.75 10.59 34.31
CA PHE A 242 -5.14 10.74 33.88
C PHE A 242 -5.62 9.45 33.21
N ASN A 243 -6.93 9.22 33.20
CA ASN A 243 -7.51 7.97 32.76
C ASN A 243 -8.65 8.18 31.77
N GLY A 244 -8.91 7.14 30.97
CA GLY A 244 -10.01 7.09 30.04
C GLY A 244 -9.64 7.57 28.63
N GLY A 245 -10.66 7.86 27.87
CA GLY A 245 -10.61 8.35 26.51
C GLY A 245 -11.61 9.47 26.30
N LEU A 246 -12.15 9.60 25.09
CA LEU A 246 -13.06 10.67 24.73
C LEU A 246 -14.54 10.24 24.72
N GLY A 247 -14.83 8.93 24.75
CA GLY A 247 -16.21 8.40 24.76
C GLY A 247 -17.01 8.68 23.49
N LEU A 248 -16.32 8.84 22.34
CA LEU A 248 -16.97 9.19 21.06
C LEU A 248 -17.72 7.99 20.48
N SER A 249 -18.83 8.26 19.80
CA SER A 249 -19.59 7.25 19.06
C SER A 249 -18.84 6.71 17.84
N SER A 250 -19.10 5.46 17.46
CA SER A 250 -18.47 4.81 16.31
C SER A 250 -18.61 5.61 14.98
N PRO A 251 -19.77 6.21 14.65
CA PRO A 251 -19.89 7.05 13.45
C PRO A 251 -19.00 8.28 13.49
N THR A 252 -18.90 8.94 14.65
CA THR A 252 -18.04 10.13 14.83
C THR A 252 -16.57 9.77 14.65
N ILE A 253 -16.13 8.65 15.22
CA ILE A 253 -14.76 8.12 15.03
C ILE A 253 -14.53 7.80 13.55
N GLY A 254 -15.49 7.15 12.90
CA GLY A 254 -15.41 6.82 11.46
C GLY A 254 -15.26 8.07 10.59
N LEU A 255 -15.98 9.15 10.94
CA LEU A 255 -15.87 10.44 10.24
C LEU A 255 -14.47 11.07 10.38
N PHE A 256 -13.92 11.14 11.60
CA PHE A 256 -12.55 11.64 11.83
C PHE A 256 -11.50 10.82 11.10
N LEU A 257 -11.62 9.49 11.13
CA LEU A 257 -10.69 8.60 10.43
C LEU A 257 -10.83 8.66 8.91
N SER A 258 -12.02 8.98 8.40
CA SER A 258 -12.23 9.25 6.97
C SER A 258 -11.55 10.56 6.55
N ALA A 259 -11.65 11.60 7.37
CA ALA A 259 -10.91 12.85 7.16
C ALA A 259 -9.39 12.60 7.11
N PHE A 260 -8.85 11.72 7.98
CA PHE A 260 -7.47 11.27 7.93
C PHE A 260 -7.09 10.69 6.56
N GLY A 261 -7.93 9.85 5.96
CA GLY A 261 -7.70 9.29 4.63
C GLY A 261 -7.73 10.36 3.52
N ILE A 262 -8.68 11.31 3.58
CA ILE A 262 -8.80 12.42 2.62
C ILE A 262 -7.56 13.31 2.70
N PHE A 263 -7.12 13.71 3.90
CA PHE A 263 -5.86 14.45 4.10
C PHE A 263 -4.66 13.69 3.52
N GLY A 264 -4.60 12.37 3.72
CA GLY A 264 -3.56 11.53 3.15
C GLY A 264 -3.50 11.60 1.63
N ILE A 265 -4.63 11.53 0.96
CA ILE A 265 -4.74 11.64 -0.51
C ILE A 265 -4.28 13.03 -0.96
N LEU A 266 -4.78 14.09 -0.33
CA LEU A 266 -4.43 15.47 -0.70
C LEU A 266 -2.93 15.74 -0.52
N ILE A 267 -2.35 15.35 0.62
CA ILE A 267 -0.92 15.50 0.89
C ILE A 267 -0.09 14.69 -0.12
N GLN A 268 -0.52 13.46 -0.43
CA GLN A 268 0.18 12.58 -1.35
C GLN A 268 0.19 13.09 -2.78
N LEU A 269 -0.89 13.71 -3.25
CA LEU A 269 -0.99 14.21 -4.62
C LEU A 269 -0.38 15.60 -4.79
N CYS A 270 -0.63 16.50 -3.82
CA CYS A 270 -0.27 17.91 -3.95
C CYS A 270 1.10 18.24 -3.36
N ILE A 271 1.44 17.68 -2.19
CA ILE A 271 2.60 18.11 -1.41
C ILE A 271 3.77 17.14 -1.57
N TYR A 272 3.52 15.83 -1.51
CA TYR A 272 4.55 14.80 -1.49
C TYR A 272 5.54 14.88 -2.67
N PRO A 273 5.11 14.99 -3.96
CA PRO A 273 6.04 15.00 -5.08
C PRO A 273 7.00 16.20 -5.04
N SER A 274 6.48 17.38 -4.76
CA SER A 274 7.26 18.61 -4.74
C SER A 274 8.26 18.65 -3.57
N LEU A 275 7.79 18.24 -2.39
CA LEU A 275 8.63 18.27 -1.20
C LEU A 275 9.70 17.15 -1.24
N GLN A 276 9.39 15.98 -1.76
CA GLN A 276 10.37 14.91 -1.94
C GLN A 276 11.44 15.28 -2.98
N ALA A 277 11.05 15.94 -4.08
CA ALA A 277 11.99 16.41 -5.09
C ALA A 277 12.97 17.45 -4.51
N TRP A 278 12.49 18.30 -3.59
CA TRP A 278 13.31 19.34 -2.97
C TRP A 278 14.20 18.80 -1.84
N LEU A 279 13.67 17.97 -0.94
CA LEU A 279 14.39 17.46 0.25
C LEU A 279 15.29 16.25 -0.05
N GLY A 280 14.96 15.48 -1.09
CA GLY A 280 15.51 14.13 -1.31
C GLY A 280 14.86 13.07 -0.40
N THR A 281 15.18 11.80 -0.66
CA THR A 281 14.46 10.68 -0.02
C THR A 281 14.80 10.55 1.47
N LEU A 282 16.10 10.59 1.80
CA LEU A 282 16.55 10.35 3.17
C LEU A 282 16.14 11.48 4.13
N ARG A 283 16.24 12.74 3.67
CA ARG A 283 15.82 13.90 4.49
C ARG A 283 14.30 13.88 4.69
N SER A 284 13.52 13.62 3.64
CA SER A 284 12.06 13.46 3.74
C SER A 284 11.67 12.38 4.74
N TYR A 285 12.40 11.26 4.75
CA TYR A 285 12.19 10.18 5.71
C TYR A 285 12.46 10.63 7.16
N ARG A 286 13.59 11.29 7.41
CA ARG A 286 13.95 11.82 8.75
C ARG A 286 12.95 12.86 9.26
N VAL A 287 12.51 13.77 8.39
CA VAL A 287 11.45 14.75 8.73
C VAL A 287 10.15 14.02 9.08
N ALA A 288 9.75 13.03 8.31
CA ALA A 288 8.57 12.22 8.63
C ALA A 288 8.69 11.55 10.00
N LEU A 289 9.85 10.93 10.29
CA LEU A 289 10.09 10.25 11.56
C LEU A 289 10.11 11.21 12.75
N SER A 290 10.49 12.49 12.58
CA SER A 290 10.48 13.48 13.65
C SER A 290 9.07 13.97 14.02
N VAL A 291 8.11 13.89 13.11
CA VAL A 291 6.72 14.28 13.35
C VAL A 291 5.96 13.24 14.19
N PHE A 292 6.27 11.95 14.07
CA PHE A 292 5.58 10.89 14.81
C PHE A 292 5.65 11.05 16.34
N PRO A 293 6.83 11.28 16.97
CA PRO A 293 6.89 11.47 18.42
C PRO A 293 6.03 12.64 18.90
N ILE A 294 5.98 13.74 18.14
CA ILE A 294 5.17 14.91 18.48
C ILE A 294 3.69 14.54 18.53
N ALA A 295 3.20 13.84 17.50
CA ALA A 295 1.81 13.39 17.46
C ALA A 295 1.48 12.45 18.64
N TYR A 296 2.40 11.53 19.00
CA TYR A 296 2.18 10.57 20.09
C TYR A 296 2.25 11.20 21.46
N ILE A 297 3.12 12.19 21.67
CA ILE A 297 3.18 12.93 22.94
C ILE A 297 1.89 13.72 23.17
N LEU A 298 1.35 14.34 22.10
CA LEU A 298 0.14 15.17 22.20
C LEU A 298 -1.15 14.34 22.31
N ALA A 299 -1.20 13.13 21.74
CA ALA A 299 -2.44 12.34 21.64
C ALA A 299 -3.16 12.11 22.97
N PRO A 300 -2.52 11.68 24.07
CA PRO A 300 -3.23 11.41 25.31
C PRO A 300 -3.80 12.66 25.99
N TYR A 301 -3.23 13.84 25.72
CA TYR A 301 -3.73 15.11 26.28
C TYR A 301 -5.12 15.51 25.75
N LEU A 302 -5.63 14.86 24.71
CA LEU A 302 -7.01 15.04 24.25
C LEU A 302 -8.03 14.74 25.37
N CYS A 303 -7.72 13.82 26.28
CA CYS A 303 -8.58 13.49 27.43
C CYS A 303 -8.78 14.67 28.38
N LEU A 304 -7.81 15.60 28.46
CA LEU A 304 -7.89 16.74 29.38
C LEU A 304 -8.76 17.88 28.83
N ILE A 305 -9.19 17.79 27.56
CA ILE A 305 -10.09 18.77 26.95
C ILE A 305 -11.50 18.45 27.44
N PRO A 306 -12.19 19.39 28.10
CA PRO A 306 -13.55 19.16 28.59
C PRO A 306 -14.49 18.72 27.45
N SER A 307 -15.32 17.71 27.71
CA SER A 307 -16.32 17.20 26.75
C SER A 307 -17.35 18.25 26.32
N THR A 308 -17.53 19.29 27.14
CA THR A 308 -18.38 20.45 26.83
C THR A 308 -17.85 21.32 25.70
N ASN A 309 -16.50 21.29 25.47
CA ASN A 309 -15.87 22.05 24.39
C ASN A 309 -15.58 21.16 23.18
N VAL A 310 -16.66 20.74 22.49
CA VAL A 310 -16.62 19.87 21.33
C VAL A 310 -15.73 20.42 20.20
N ALA A 311 -15.70 21.75 20.02
CA ALA A 311 -14.89 22.38 18.97
C ALA A 311 -13.40 22.20 19.23
N LEU A 312 -12.94 22.47 20.47
CA LEU A 312 -11.53 22.30 20.83
C LEU A 312 -11.09 20.83 20.78
N GLN A 313 -11.95 19.92 21.24
CA GLN A 313 -11.71 18.47 21.19
C GLN A 313 -11.58 17.98 19.72
N SER A 314 -12.51 18.40 18.85
CA SER A 314 -12.47 18.07 17.42
C SER A 314 -11.22 18.63 16.73
N LEU A 315 -10.85 19.88 17.03
CA LEU A 315 -9.64 20.49 16.50
C LEU A 315 -8.38 19.74 16.94
N GLY A 316 -8.30 19.33 18.21
CA GLY A 316 -7.19 18.51 18.71
C GLY A 316 -7.10 17.15 18.01
N ILE A 317 -8.22 16.46 17.81
CA ILE A 317 -8.25 15.19 17.07
C ILE A 317 -7.76 15.39 15.63
N VAL A 318 -8.28 16.40 14.93
CA VAL A 318 -7.87 16.71 13.54
C VAL A 318 -6.38 17.05 13.48
N LEU A 319 -5.86 17.82 14.43
CA LEU A 319 -4.43 18.16 14.50
C LEU A 319 -3.55 16.90 14.62
N ILE A 320 -3.89 15.99 15.55
CA ILE A 320 -3.14 14.75 15.73
C ILE A 320 -3.21 13.87 14.48
N LEU A 321 -4.39 13.72 13.90
CA LEU A 321 -4.59 12.97 12.67
C LEU A 321 -3.81 13.61 11.50
N PHE A 322 -3.80 14.94 11.39
CA PHE A 322 -3.04 15.65 10.36
C PHE A 322 -1.53 15.42 10.50
N LEU A 323 -0.98 15.52 11.72
CA LEU A 323 0.43 15.22 11.98
C LEU A 323 0.75 13.76 11.62
N GLN A 324 -0.08 12.83 12.04
CA GLN A 324 0.10 11.41 11.80
C GLN A 324 0.02 11.04 10.31
N VAL A 325 -0.96 11.59 9.58
CA VAL A 325 -1.10 11.31 8.15
C VAL A 325 0.04 11.93 7.34
N THR A 326 0.48 13.11 7.71
CA THR A 326 1.64 13.77 7.09
C THR A 326 2.89 12.90 7.27
N ALA A 327 3.21 12.53 8.50
CA ALA A 327 4.36 11.67 8.79
C ALA A 327 4.30 10.33 8.03
N ARG A 328 3.13 9.69 7.99
CA ARG A 328 2.92 8.42 7.29
C ARG A 328 3.07 8.56 5.77
N THR A 329 2.51 9.61 5.18
CA THR A 329 2.51 9.84 3.73
C THR A 329 3.91 10.10 3.21
N PHE A 330 4.77 10.73 3.99
CA PHE A 330 6.19 10.89 3.65
C PHE A 330 7.04 9.68 4.05
N GLY A 331 6.79 9.09 5.22
CA GLY A 331 7.60 8.01 5.77
C GLY A 331 7.52 6.71 4.98
N ILE A 332 6.31 6.25 4.60
CA ILE A 332 6.13 4.95 3.95
C ILE A 332 6.77 4.89 2.56
N PRO A 333 6.49 5.83 1.62
CA PRO A 333 7.13 5.79 0.31
C PRO A 333 8.64 5.97 0.38
N SER A 334 9.13 6.88 1.23
CA SER A 334 10.56 7.11 1.41
C SER A 334 11.28 5.86 1.92
N SER A 335 10.68 5.12 2.87
CA SER A 335 11.24 3.86 3.38
C SER A 335 11.32 2.78 2.29
N VAL A 336 10.32 2.70 1.41
CA VAL A 336 10.33 1.76 0.27
C VAL A 336 11.44 2.11 -0.73
N ILE A 337 11.62 3.41 -1.03
CA ILE A 337 12.68 3.87 -1.94
C ILE A 337 14.06 3.58 -1.34
N LEU A 338 14.27 3.87 -0.04
CA LEU A 338 15.52 3.56 0.65
C LEU A 338 15.82 2.06 0.62
N LEU A 339 14.82 1.20 0.85
CA LEU A 339 14.97 -0.25 0.75
C LEU A 339 15.34 -0.69 -0.67
N THR A 340 14.72 -0.08 -1.69
CA THR A 340 15.05 -0.35 -3.10
C THR A 340 16.49 0.04 -3.42
N ASN A 341 16.93 1.22 -2.97
CA ASN A 341 18.25 1.74 -3.25
C ASN A 341 19.36 1.03 -2.46
N SER A 342 19.04 0.38 -1.34
CA SER A 342 20.02 -0.41 -0.55
C SER A 342 20.40 -1.73 -1.22
N ALA A 343 19.62 -2.23 -2.18
CA ALA A 343 19.89 -3.49 -2.85
C ALA A 343 21.22 -3.41 -3.65
N PRO A 344 22.16 -4.35 -3.44
CA PRO A 344 23.48 -4.31 -4.09
C PRO A 344 23.41 -4.51 -5.60
N THR A 345 22.45 -5.30 -6.08
CA THR A 345 22.24 -5.58 -7.51
C THR A 345 20.76 -5.67 -7.86
N ALA A 346 20.42 -5.50 -9.13
CA ALA A 346 19.04 -5.66 -9.61
C ALA A 346 18.47 -7.08 -9.34
N LEU A 347 19.34 -8.11 -9.36
CA LEU A 347 18.96 -9.49 -9.06
C LEU A 347 18.65 -9.70 -7.56
N ALA A 348 19.30 -8.94 -6.67
CA ALA A 348 19.08 -9.00 -5.24
C ALA A 348 17.79 -8.26 -4.79
N LEU A 349 17.23 -7.40 -5.63
CA LEU A 349 16.10 -6.55 -5.32
C LEU A 349 14.89 -7.35 -4.79
N GLY A 350 14.56 -8.45 -5.46
CA GLY A 350 13.45 -9.33 -5.05
C GLY A 350 13.66 -9.94 -3.66
N ALA A 351 14.89 -10.37 -3.35
CA ALA A 351 15.25 -10.94 -2.04
C ALA A 351 15.18 -9.87 -0.93
N VAL A 352 15.75 -8.69 -1.16
CA VAL A 352 15.73 -7.56 -0.22
C VAL A 352 14.30 -7.11 0.10
N HIS A 353 13.46 -6.93 -0.93
CA HIS A 353 12.05 -6.61 -0.74
C HIS A 353 11.26 -7.73 -0.07
N GLY A 354 11.57 -8.99 -0.37
CA GLY A 354 10.94 -10.15 0.26
C GLY A 354 11.16 -10.15 1.78
N VAL A 355 12.42 -10.05 2.22
CA VAL A 355 12.76 -10.00 3.65
C VAL A 355 12.25 -8.72 4.30
N GLY A 356 12.39 -7.55 3.65
CA GLY A 356 11.85 -6.29 4.14
C GLY A 356 10.33 -6.37 4.38
N ASN A 357 9.58 -6.91 3.44
CA ASN A 357 8.13 -7.10 3.58
C ASN A 357 7.77 -8.10 4.68
N MET A 358 8.55 -9.17 4.87
CA MET A 358 8.36 -10.12 5.96
C MET A 358 8.53 -9.43 7.33
N VAL A 359 9.62 -8.68 7.52
CA VAL A 359 9.88 -7.91 8.74
C VAL A 359 8.78 -6.86 8.97
N SER A 360 8.38 -6.12 7.95
CA SER A 360 7.29 -5.15 8.01
C SER A 360 5.94 -5.80 8.37
N SER A 361 5.66 -7.00 7.87
CA SER A 361 4.44 -7.73 8.19
C SER A 361 4.43 -8.23 9.62
N LEU A 362 5.57 -8.73 10.11
CA LEU A 362 5.75 -9.09 11.52
C LEU A 362 5.54 -7.87 12.42
N SER A 363 6.13 -6.73 12.07
CA SER A 363 5.96 -5.47 12.81
C SER A 363 4.50 -5.02 12.87
N ARG A 364 3.76 -5.15 11.77
CA ARG A 364 2.32 -4.86 11.72
C ARG A 364 1.46 -5.81 12.55
N ALA A 365 1.93 -7.02 12.80
CA ALA A 365 1.24 -7.96 13.69
C ALA A 365 1.58 -7.70 15.17
N VAL A 366 2.85 -7.51 15.47
CA VAL A 366 3.36 -7.32 16.84
C VAL A 366 2.97 -5.94 17.38
N GLY A 367 3.06 -4.89 16.56
CA GLY A 367 2.79 -3.51 16.97
C GLY A 367 1.43 -3.31 17.64
N PRO A 368 0.31 -3.64 16.97
CA PRO A 368 -1.02 -3.53 17.57
C PRO A 368 -1.24 -4.45 18.77
N ALA A 369 -0.65 -5.65 18.77
CA ALA A 369 -0.78 -6.59 19.88
C ALA A 369 -0.17 -6.01 21.15
N LEU A 370 1.08 -5.52 21.06
CA LEU A 370 1.74 -4.85 22.20
C LEU A 370 1.02 -3.55 22.57
N GLY A 371 0.66 -2.74 21.59
CA GLY A 371 -0.07 -1.48 21.83
C GLY A 371 -1.39 -1.69 22.54
N GLY A 372 -2.16 -2.71 22.17
CA GLY A 372 -3.43 -3.05 22.81
C GLY A 372 -3.26 -3.52 24.26
N VAL A 373 -2.28 -4.39 24.52
CA VAL A 373 -2.00 -4.87 25.90
C VAL A 373 -1.55 -3.72 26.79
N ILE A 374 -0.60 -2.89 26.33
CA ILE A 374 -0.09 -1.76 27.11
C ILE A 374 -1.19 -0.71 27.34
N PHE A 375 -2.07 -0.48 26.36
CA PHE A 375 -3.21 0.41 26.50
C PHE A 375 -4.19 -0.10 27.56
N GLY A 376 -4.56 -1.39 27.51
CA GLY A 376 -5.43 -2.01 28.52
C GLY A 376 -4.87 -1.87 29.93
N LEU A 377 -3.60 -2.24 30.11
CA LEU A 377 -2.90 -2.07 31.40
C LEU A 377 -2.85 -0.61 31.84
N GLY A 378 -2.65 0.33 30.93
CA GLY A 378 -2.66 1.76 31.22
C GLY A 378 -4.01 2.27 31.70
N VAL A 379 -5.11 1.78 31.12
CA VAL A 379 -6.48 2.08 31.55
C VAL A 379 -6.77 1.50 32.94
N ASP A 380 -6.33 0.25 33.20
CA ASP A 380 -6.54 -0.42 34.49
C ASP A 380 -5.76 0.26 35.64
N MET A 381 -4.53 0.71 35.34
CA MET A 381 -3.67 1.43 36.28
C MET A 381 -4.00 2.93 36.44
N GLY A 382 -4.93 3.45 35.65
CA GLY A 382 -5.27 4.88 35.66
C GLY A 382 -4.26 5.79 35.01
N VAL A 383 -3.42 5.25 34.12
CA VAL A 383 -2.37 6.00 33.39
C VAL A 383 -2.45 5.67 31.91
N VAL A 384 -3.42 6.25 31.22
CA VAL A 384 -3.67 6.00 29.80
C VAL A 384 -2.50 6.42 28.89
N GLY A 385 -1.70 7.39 29.35
CA GLY A 385 -0.50 7.85 28.64
C GLY A 385 0.60 6.79 28.49
N THR A 386 0.54 5.65 29.17
CA THR A 386 1.58 4.62 29.15
C THR A 386 1.84 4.07 27.76
N VAL A 387 0.79 3.78 26.97
CA VAL A 387 0.93 3.30 25.59
C VAL A 387 1.50 4.39 24.66
N TRP A 388 1.12 5.64 24.88
CA TRP A 388 1.54 6.75 24.04
C TRP A 388 3.00 7.11 24.28
N TRP A 389 3.38 7.34 25.54
CA TRP A 389 4.71 7.80 25.90
C TRP A 389 5.71 6.66 26.04
N GLY A 390 5.31 5.56 26.74
CA GLY A 390 6.19 4.43 27.02
C GLY A 390 6.43 3.51 25.82
N TYR A 391 5.49 3.40 24.89
CA TYR A 391 5.60 2.51 23.75
C TYR A 391 5.75 3.29 22.44
N LEU A 392 4.71 4.03 22.00
CA LEU A 392 4.69 4.65 20.67
C LEU A 392 5.77 5.73 20.49
N THR A 393 5.90 6.61 21.49
CA THR A 393 6.92 7.67 21.44
C THR A 393 8.33 7.09 21.51
N VAL A 394 8.59 6.14 22.40
CA VAL A 394 9.90 5.53 22.54
C VAL A 394 10.31 4.83 21.25
N ILE A 395 9.45 3.99 20.67
CA ILE A 395 9.76 3.29 19.41
C ILE A 395 9.94 4.27 18.25
N SER A 396 9.15 5.33 18.19
CA SER A 396 9.30 6.34 17.13
C SER A 396 10.62 7.14 17.26
N ILE A 397 11.03 7.47 18.49
CA ILE A 397 12.34 8.11 18.74
C ILE A 397 13.49 7.15 18.40
N LEU A 398 13.38 5.87 18.77
CA LEU A 398 14.37 4.86 18.38
C LEU A 398 14.45 4.73 16.86
N GLY A 399 13.32 4.75 16.15
CA GLY A 399 13.27 4.75 14.69
C GLY A 399 13.93 6.00 14.08
N LEU A 400 13.69 7.17 14.67
CA LEU A 400 14.35 8.41 14.28
C LEU A 400 15.86 8.33 14.51
N ALA A 401 16.31 7.94 15.70
CA ALA A 401 17.72 7.76 16.03
C ALA A 401 18.39 6.75 15.09
N TRP A 402 17.72 5.62 14.81
CA TRP A 402 18.20 4.64 13.85
C TRP A 402 18.34 5.20 12.43
N SER A 403 17.50 6.15 12.04
CA SER A 403 17.56 6.76 10.70
C SER A 403 18.85 7.50 10.40
N TRP A 404 19.62 7.90 11.43
CA TRP A 404 20.93 8.54 11.25
C TRP A 404 22.01 7.58 10.77
N THR A 405 21.81 6.27 10.94
CA THR A 405 22.72 5.22 10.43
C THR A 405 22.43 4.88 8.97
N LEU A 406 21.31 5.37 8.39
CA LEU A 406 20.96 5.16 7.00
C LEU A 406 21.77 6.07 6.08
N THR A 407 22.20 5.48 4.97
CA THR A 407 22.84 6.18 3.85
C THR A 407 21.92 6.21 2.63
N GLU A 408 22.02 7.25 1.81
CA GLU A 408 21.29 7.33 0.55
C GLU A 408 22.07 6.53 -0.50
N GLY A 409 21.69 5.25 -0.69
CA GLY A 409 22.32 4.38 -1.68
C GLY A 409 21.98 4.79 -3.11
N GLU A 410 22.87 4.54 -4.06
CA GLU A 410 22.59 4.69 -5.50
C GLU A 410 21.65 3.59 -5.99
N ARG A 411 20.81 3.90 -6.97
CA ARG A 411 19.90 2.91 -7.55
C ARG A 411 20.67 1.73 -8.14
N PRO A 412 20.22 0.48 -7.96
CA PRO A 412 20.91 -0.71 -8.46
C PRO A 412 21.18 -0.70 -9.97
N THR A 413 20.32 -0.04 -10.75
CA THR A 413 20.50 0.15 -12.19
C THR A 413 21.57 1.18 -12.55
N GLU A 414 21.81 2.17 -11.70
CA GLU A 414 22.87 3.17 -11.88
C GLU A 414 24.22 2.60 -11.42
N LYS A 415 24.23 1.84 -10.32
CA LYS A 415 25.41 1.06 -9.90
C LYS A 415 25.86 0.06 -10.98
N GLY A 416 24.93 -0.66 -11.61
CA GLY A 416 25.25 -1.55 -12.72
C GLY A 416 25.86 -0.83 -13.92
N ARG A 417 25.31 0.34 -14.25
CA ARG A 417 25.80 1.16 -15.39
C ARG A 417 27.16 1.81 -15.10
N SER A 418 27.39 2.28 -13.87
CA SER A 418 28.68 2.85 -13.49
C SER A 418 29.79 1.79 -13.45
N ILE A 419 29.48 0.55 -13.02
CA ILE A 419 30.39 -0.58 -13.06
C ILE A 419 30.69 -0.99 -14.51
N GLU A 420 29.67 -1.07 -15.38
CA GLU A 420 29.88 -1.36 -16.82
C GLU A 420 30.72 -0.28 -17.52
N LEU A 421 30.49 0.98 -17.18
CA LEU A 421 31.28 2.10 -17.70
C LEU A 421 32.73 2.08 -17.18
N ALA A 422 32.93 1.77 -15.90
CA ALA A 422 34.27 1.63 -15.32
C ALA A 422 35.04 0.47 -15.97
N VAL A 423 34.42 -0.69 -16.13
CA VAL A 423 35.02 -1.87 -16.80
C VAL A 423 35.28 -1.60 -18.29
N SER A 424 34.42 -0.82 -18.95
CA SER A 424 34.65 -0.46 -20.36
C SER A 424 35.80 0.54 -20.52
N ASN A 425 35.97 1.45 -19.56
CA ASN A 425 37.08 2.40 -19.56
C ASN A 425 38.40 1.71 -19.25
N GLU A 426 38.45 0.81 -18.27
CA GLU A 426 39.64 0.00 -17.97
C GLU A 426 40.06 -0.83 -19.18
N ARG A 427 39.12 -1.46 -19.91
CA ARG A 427 39.41 -2.20 -21.14
C ARG A 427 39.89 -1.32 -22.30
N SER A 428 39.47 -0.07 -22.37
CA SER A 428 39.91 0.89 -23.38
C SER A 428 41.33 1.40 -23.05
N GLU A 429 41.64 1.58 -21.78
CA GLU A 429 42.98 1.97 -21.32
C GLU A 429 44.01 0.81 -21.52
N GLU A 430 43.61 -0.44 -21.19
CA GLU A 430 44.46 -1.63 -21.46
C GLU A 430 44.77 -1.82 -22.96
N LYS A 431 43.77 -1.57 -23.84
CA LYS A 431 44.00 -1.62 -25.27
C LYS A 431 44.89 -0.49 -25.80
N GLY A 432 44.77 0.72 -25.24
CA GLY A 432 45.63 1.84 -25.57
C GLY A 432 47.10 1.60 -25.22
N ASP A 433 47.33 0.99 -24.04
CA ASP A 433 48.68 0.62 -23.58
C ASP A 433 49.34 -0.52 -24.41
N ASP A 434 48.52 -1.44 -24.93
CA ASP A 434 48.98 -2.53 -25.78
C ASP A 434 49.29 -2.03 -27.20
N ASP A 435 48.50 -1.15 -27.77
CA ASP A 435 48.73 -0.52 -29.08
C ASP A 435 49.99 0.38 -29.04
N GLU A 436 50.26 1.11 -27.93
CA GLU A 436 51.46 1.94 -27.74
C GLU A 436 52.73 1.11 -27.56
N LYS A 437 52.64 -0.11 -26.98
CA LYS A 437 53.74 -1.05 -26.86
C LYS A 437 54.09 -1.77 -28.19
N GLU A 438 53.08 -1.95 -29.07
CA GLU A 438 53.32 -2.55 -30.39
C GLU A 438 53.98 -1.54 -31.37
N GLU A 439 53.69 -0.21 -31.24
CA GLU A 439 54.36 0.83 -32.04
C GLU A 439 55.84 1.09 -31.62
N LEU A 440 56.25 0.72 -30.40
CA LEU A 440 57.58 0.94 -29.85
C LEU A 440 58.59 -0.20 -30.13
N CYS A 441 58.22 -1.21 -30.92
CA CYS A 441 59.12 -2.31 -31.31
C CYS A 441 59.55 -2.16 -32.80
N PRO A 442 60.60 -1.41 -33.16
CA PRO A 442 61.12 -1.35 -34.52
C PRO A 442 61.82 -2.66 -34.88
N LYS A 443 61.51 -3.17 -36.08
CA LYS A 443 62.17 -4.34 -36.72
C LYS A 443 63.61 -4.08 -37.02
#